data_4b5fd9fdf6a4c39fa84e2bd316df4859
#
_entry.id   4b5fd9fdf6a4c39fa84e2bd316df4859
#
_cell.length_a   1.000
_cell.length_b   1.000
_cell.length_c   1.000
_cell.angle_alpha   90.00
_cell.angle_beta   90.00
_cell.angle_gamma   90.00
#
_symmetry.space_group_name_H-M   'P 1'
#
loop_
_entity.id
_entity.type
_entity.pdbx_description
1 polymer ?
#
loop_
_entity_poly.entity_id
_entity_poly.type
_entity_poly.pdbx_seq_one_letter_code
_entity_poly.pdbx_strand_id
1 'polypeptide(L)'
;MDCVWAWGNQTVTAKTFGNQMNCFHKPTLIIGNKNYSTWSLRAWLMLHAFGVAFDEMPIKLFHPSNQEIVTTYTPLGQVPVLLHEDKTIWDSVGIALYAEKYLITQNIWGNQPHLAMSLLGEMHSGFSALRNEMPMNIRARRKIAPSPPCLSDLARFEAIVTEGFKQNGSEGYLLGEFSIADVFFAPIIFRLITYAKASDIELQSMTLIYIQKMLAHPSMQTWQQQALTETDIVIEDEAGIEVV
;
A
#
# COMPACT_ATOMS: atom_id res chain seq x y z
N MET A 1 -27.44 16.73 14.41
CA MET A 1 -27.50 15.33 14.91
C MET A 1 -26.06 14.88 15.04
N ASP A 2 -25.56 14.79 16.26
CA ASP A 2 -24.19 14.38 16.52
C ASP A 2 -24.10 12.86 16.32
N CYS A 3 -23.25 12.42 15.39
CA CYS A 3 -22.98 11.01 15.22
C CYS A 3 -22.12 10.53 16.37
N VAL A 4 -22.71 9.82 17.32
CA VAL A 4 -22.02 9.21 18.46
C VAL A 4 -21.71 7.75 18.09
N TRP A 5 -20.42 7.41 18.03
CA TRP A 5 -19.97 6.03 17.89
C TRP A 5 -19.44 5.56 19.25
N ALA A 6 -20.04 4.54 19.82
CA ALA A 6 -19.58 3.89 21.04
C ALA A 6 -18.76 2.67 20.73
N TRP A 7 -17.45 2.71 21.05
CA TRP A 7 -16.60 1.53 21.13
C TRP A 7 -16.05 1.43 22.57
N GLY A 8 -16.50 0.45 23.31
CA GLY A 8 -16.19 0.34 24.74
C GLY A 8 -16.79 1.49 25.56
N ASN A 9 -16.32 1.69 26.80
CA ASN A 9 -16.83 2.72 27.71
C ASN A 9 -16.27 4.13 27.47
N GLN A 10 -15.76 4.44 26.27
CA GLN A 10 -15.29 5.79 25.94
C GLN A 10 -16.14 6.39 24.81
N THR A 11 -16.78 7.51 25.11
CA THR A 11 -17.51 8.32 24.13
C THR A 11 -16.51 9.18 23.39
N VAL A 12 -16.20 8.85 22.14
CA VAL A 12 -15.38 9.72 21.28
C VAL A 12 -16.33 10.69 20.58
N THR A 13 -16.36 11.94 21.02
CA THR A 13 -17.06 13.01 20.32
C THR A 13 -16.18 13.49 19.16
N ALA A 14 -16.68 13.34 17.93
CA ALA A 14 -16.09 14.01 16.78
C ALA A 14 -16.14 15.53 17.03
N LYS A 15 -14.96 16.18 17.13
CA LYS A 15 -14.89 17.64 17.18
C LYS A 15 -15.30 18.17 15.81
N THR A 16 -16.47 18.77 15.75
CA THR A 16 -16.92 19.58 14.61
C THR A 16 -16.01 20.80 14.48
N PHE A 17 -15.15 20.82 13.48
CA PHE A 17 -14.58 22.06 13.00
C PHE A 17 -15.65 22.82 12.25
N GLY A 18 -16.16 23.90 12.86
CA GLY A 18 -17.05 24.91 12.28
C GLY A 18 -18.17 24.36 11.42
N ASN A 19 -19.39 24.71 11.67
CA ASN A 19 -20.70 24.35 11.13
C ASN A 19 -20.83 24.15 9.59
N GLN A 20 -19.91 23.44 8.94
CA GLN A 20 -20.08 22.91 7.59
C GLN A 20 -19.76 21.42 7.63
N MET A 21 -20.78 20.58 7.43
CA MET A 21 -20.58 19.21 7.00
C MET A 21 -19.88 19.28 5.62
N ASN A 22 -18.56 19.07 5.59
CA ASN A 22 -17.84 18.91 4.35
C ASN A 22 -18.29 17.57 3.73
N CYS A 23 -19.24 17.63 2.81
CA CYS A 23 -19.62 16.47 2.04
C CYS A 23 -18.58 16.29 0.93
N PHE A 24 -17.72 15.29 1.07
CA PHE A 24 -16.72 14.95 0.06
C PHE A 24 -17.37 14.17 -1.08
N HIS A 25 -18.05 14.85 -2.00
CA HIS A 25 -18.70 14.20 -3.15
C HIS A 25 -17.70 13.44 -4.02
N LYS A 26 -16.47 13.94 -4.14
CA LYS A 26 -15.34 13.24 -4.72
C LYS A 26 -14.50 12.63 -3.61
N PRO A 27 -14.14 11.33 -3.68
CA PRO A 27 -13.31 10.72 -2.67
C PRO A 27 -12.00 11.50 -2.47
N THR A 28 -11.59 11.68 -1.22
CA THR A 28 -10.30 12.30 -0.88
C THR A 28 -9.48 11.29 -0.08
N LEU A 29 -8.29 10.94 -0.58
CA LEU A 29 -7.39 9.98 0.05
C LEU A 29 -6.27 10.70 0.79
N ILE A 30 -6.24 10.56 2.12
CA ILE A 30 -5.14 11.05 2.96
C ILE A 30 -4.03 10.01 2.93
N ILE A 31 -2.84 10.42 2.50
CA ILE A 31 -1.67 9.55 2.32
C ILE A 31 -0.43 10.10 2.99
N GLY A 32 0.49 9.22 3.38
CA GLY A 32 1.84 9.59 3.78
C GLY A 32 2.79 9.75 2.59
N ASN A 33 4.06 10.05 2.88
CA ASN A 33 5.11 10.18 1.89
C ASN A 33 5.14 9.01 0.91
N LYS A 34 5.11 9.29 -0.40
CA LYS A 34 5.05 8.24 -1.44
C LYS A 34 6.32 7.41 -1.51
N ASN A 35 7.46 7.99 -1.11
CA ASN A 35 8.73 7.24 -1.04
C ASN A 35 8.68 6.10 -0.02
N TYR A 36 7.93 6.24 1.07
CA TYR A 36 8.00 5.35 2.24
C TYR A 36 6.71 4.62 2.57
N SER A 37 5.53 5.25 2.36
CA SER A 37 4.26 4.71 2.86
C SER A 37 3.70 3.57 2.02
N THR A 38 3.98 2.35 2.44
CA THR A 38 3.47 1.13 1.80
C THR A 38 1.96 0.96 1.94
N TRP A 39 1.40 1.40 3.05
CA TRP A 39 -0.04 1.33 3.29
C TRP A 39 -0.79 2.32 2.40
N SER A 40 -0.25 3.54 2.23
CA SER A 40 -0.80 4.53 1.32
C SER A 40 -0.71 4.09 -0.15
N LEU A 41 0.40 3.46 -0.55
CA LEU A 41 0.54 2.90 -1.91
C LEU A 41 -0.59 1.93 -2.23
N ARG A 42 -0.94 1.01 -1.32
CA ARG A 42 -2.00 0.03 -1.55
C ARG A 42 -3.35 0.69 -1.81
N ALA A 43 -3.76 1.62 -0.94
CA ALA A 43 -5.02 2.32 -1.10
C ALA A 43 -5.04 3.20 -2.36
N TRP A 44 -3.95 3.91 -2.60
CA TRP A 44 -3.81 4.76 -3.79
C TRP A 44 -3.85 3.94 -5.08
N LEU A 45 -3.08 2.85 -5.12
CA LEU A 45 -3.02 1.96 -6.29
C LEU A 45 -4.36 1.30 -6.57
N MET A 46 -5.09 0.92 -5.51
CA MET A 46 -6.44 0.38 -5.62
C MET A 46 -7.40 1.36 -6.30
N LEU A 47 -7.37 2.63 -5.94
CA LEU A 47 -8.23 3.64 -6.56
C LEU A 47 -7.75 3.99 -7.98
N HIS A 48 -6.45 4.26 -8.14
CA HIS A 48 -5.90 4.76 -9.40
C HIS A 48 -5.89 3.72 -10.52
N ALA A 49 -5.50 2.47 -10.22
CA ALA A 49 -5.42 1.41 -11.22
C ALA A 49 -6.80 0.98 -11.73
N PHE A 50 -7.84 1.12 -10.91
CA PHE A 50 -9.22 0.80 -11.27
C PHE A 50 -10.05 2.03 -11.65
N GLY A 51 -9.39 3.15 -12.00
CA GLY A 51 -9.99 4.30 -12.67
C GLY A 51 -10.90 5.15 -11.79
N VAL A 52 -10.81 5.05 -10.47
CA VAL A 52 -11.54 5.94 -9.56
C VAL A 52 -10.91 7.32 -9.57
N ALA A 53 -11.72 8.35 -9.83
CA ALA A 53 -11.28 9.74 -9.70
C ALA A 53 -11.34 10.16 -8.22
N PHE A 54 -10.22 10.58 -7.65
CA PHE A 54 -10.10 11.02 -6.27
C PHE A 54 -9.13 12.19 -6.12
N ASP A 55 -9.21 12.90 -4.99
CA ASP A 55 -8.25 13.91 -4.59
C ASP A 55 -7.26 13.33 -3.59
N GLU A 56 -6.03 13.82 -3.60
CA GLU A 56 -4.99 13.43 -2.65
C GLU A 56 -4.78 14.50 -1.59
N MET A 57 -4.65 14.09 -0.33
CA MET A 57 -4.21 14.93 0.77
C MET A 57 -2.92 14.34 1.35
N PRO A 58 -1.74 14.76 0.85
CA PRO A 58 -0.47 14.26 1.37
C PRO A 58 -0.15 14.85 2.73
N ILE A 59 0.36 14.00 3.63
CA ILE A 59 0.90 14.38 4.93
C ILE A 59 2.30 13.83 5.10
N LYS A 60 3.13 14.51 5.91
CA LYS A 60 4.46 14.02 6.27
C LYS A 60 4.36 13.00 7.39
N LEU A 61 4.90 11.80 7.18
CA LEU A 61 4.96 10.77 8.20
C LEU A 61 5.81 11.24 9.40
N PHE A 62 5.44 10.78 10.58
CA PHE A 62 6.13 11.07 11.85
C PHE A 62 6.31 12.56 12.21
N HIS A 63 5.66 13.47 11.49
CA HIS A 63 5.68 14.88 11.83
C HIS A 63 4.58 15.20 12.85
N PRO A 64 4.89 15.83 14.02
CA PRO A 64 3.92 16.03 15.11
C PRO A 64 2.63 16.75 14.69
N SER A 65 2.74 17.79 13.84
CA SER A 65 1.57 18.55 13.37
C SER A 65 0.61 17.71 12.50
N ASN A 66 1.09 16.65 11.88
CA ASN A 66 0.28 15.82 10.99
C ASN A 66 -0.45 14.73 11.77
N GLN A 67 0.09 14.33 12.93
CA GLN A 67 -0.60 13.38 13.80
C GLN A 67 -1.92 13.96 14.31
N GLU A 68 -1.97 15.24 14.64
CA GLU A 68 -3.21 15.92 15.00
C GLU A 68 -4.23 15.92 13.85
N ILE A 69 -3.77 16.15 12.61
CA ILE A 69 -4.65 16.12 11.43
C ILE A 69 -5.26 14.74 11.26
N VAL A 70 -4.45 13.67 11.28
CA VAL A 70 -4.96 12.32 11.03
C VAL A 70 -5.85 11.84 12.18
N THR A 71 -5.55 12.18 13.43
CA THR A 71 -6.38 11.82 14.58
C THR A 71 -7.75 12.52 14.58
N THR A 72 -7.94 13.59 13.81
CA THR A 72 -9.27 14.17 13.59
C THR A 72 -10.17 13.30 12.71
N TYR A 73 -9.57 12.48 11.84
CA TYR A 73 -10.29 11.63 10.88
C TYR A 73 -10.35 10.17 11.30
N THR A 74 -9.38 9.68 12.08
CA THR A 74 -9.32 8.28 12.48
C THR A 74 -8.79 8.11 13.90
N PRO A 75 -9.37 7.23 14.72
CA PRO A 75 -8.88 6.96 16.08
C PRO A 75 -7.48 6.35 16.11
N LEU A 76 -7.02 5.76 15.01
CA LEU A 76 -5.70 5.15 14.92
C LEU A 76 -4.58 6.16 14.65
N GLY A 77 -4.90 7.37 14.17
CA GLY A 77 -3.88 8.37 13.81
C GLY A 77 -2.92 7.88 12.70
N GLN A 78 -3.38 7.00 11.82
CA GLN A 78 -2.57 6.36 10.77
C GLN A 78 -3.15 6.60 9.38
N VAL A 79 -2.29 6.58 8.39
CA VAL A 79 -2.65 6.61 6.96
C VAL A 79 -2.55 5.20 6.35
N PRO A 80 -3.31 4.92 5.28
CA PRO A 80 -4.22 5.80 4.54
C PRO A 80 -5.59 5.98 5.20
N VAL A 81 -6.26 7.09 4.88
CA VAL A 81 -7.66 7.33 5.24
C VAL A 81 -8.40 7.82 4.00
N LEU A 82 -9.55 7.24 3.69
CA LEU A 82 -10.41 7.69 2.61
C LEU A 82 -11.62 8.43 3.19
N LEU A 83 -11.81 9.65 2.74
CA LEU A 83 -13.00 10.48 3.01
C LEU A 83 -13.90 10.43 1.78
N HIS A 84 -15.15 10.00 1.94
CA HIS A 84 -16.12 9.98 0.86
C HIS A 84 -17.53 10.23 1.42
N GLU A 85 -18.19 11.24 0.89
CA GLU A 85 -19.46 11.75 1.43
C GLU A 85 -19.32 12.09 2.93
N ASP A 86 -20.13 11.46 3.79
CA ASP A 86 -20.12 11.60 5.24
C ASP A 86 -19.28 10.50 5.93
N LYS A 87 -18.54 9.69 5.16
CA LYS A 87 -17.86 8.49 5.65
C LYS A 87 -16.36 8.69 5.73
N THR A 88 -15.77 8.13 6.76
CA THR A 88 -14.33 7.97 6.94
C THR A 88 -13.99 6.49 6.96
N ILE A 89 -13.15 6.06 6.03
CA ILE A 89 -12.79 4.65 5.85
C ILE A 89 -11.28 4.47 6.09
N TRP A 90 -10.91 3.51 6.87
CA TRP A 90 -9.58 3.01 7.17
C TRP A 90 -9.67 1.50 7.50
N ASP A 91 -8.65 0.68 7.44
CA ASP A 91 -7.31 0.86 6.91
C ASP A 91 -7.26 0.62 5.38
N SER A 92 -6.07 0.24 4.85
CA SER A 92 -5.92 -0.04 3.40
C SER A 92 -6.83 -1.16 2.89
N VAL A 93 -7.11 -2.20 3.69
CA VAL A 93 -8.08 -3.27 3.34
C VAL A 93 -9.50 -2.73 3.38
N GLY A 94 -9.86 -1.98 4.43
CA GLY A 94 -11.17 -1.34 4.52
C GLY A 94 -11.43 -0.42 3.34
N ILE A 95 -10.44 0.37 2.93
CA ILE A 95 -10.51 1.25 1.76
C ILE A 95 -10.68 0.43 0.47
N ALA A 96 -9.92 -0.65 0.30
CA ALA A 96 -9.99 -1.49 -0.89
C ALA A 96 -11.37 -2.13 -1.05
N LEU A 97 -11.93 -2.68 0.04
CA LEU A 97 -13.26 -3.29 0.03
C LEU A 97 -14.39 -2.26 -0.14
N TYR A 98 -14.22 -1.07 0.45
CA TYR A 98 -15.14 0.03 0.22
C TYR A 98 -15.13 0.49 -1.24
N ALA A 99 -13.94 0.64 -1.82
CA ALA A 99 -13.78 1.03 -3.22
C ALA A 99 -14.40 -0.01 -4.17
N GLU A 100 -14.14 -1.29 -3.93
CA GLU A 100 -14.75 -2.39 -4.68
C GLU A 100 -16.29 -2.30 -4.67
N LYS A 101 -16.85 -2.08 -3.50
CA LYS A 101 -18.32 -2.10 -3.34
C LYS A 101 -19.03 -0.86 -3.89
N TYR A 102 -18.39 0.32 -3.82
CA TYR A 102 -19.08 1.60 -4.04
C TYR A 102 -18.51 2.47 -5.14
N LEU A 103 -17.24 2.25 -5.56
CA LEU A 103 -16.51 3.15 -6.45
C LEU A 103 -16.01 2.47 -7.73
N ILE A 104 -15.72 1.18 -7.69
CA ILE A 104 -15.12 0.42 -8.79
C ILE A 104 -16.20 -0.44 -9.44
N THR A 105 -16.20 -0.47 -10.77
CA THR A 105 -17.11 -1.33 -11.55
C THR A 105 -16.42 -2.51 -12.18
N GLN A 106 -15.09 -2.49 -12.24
CA GLN A 106 -14.27 -3.55 -12.81
C GLN A 106 -14.11 -4.71 -11.82
N ASN A 107 -13.78 -5.90 -12.35
CA ASN A 107 -13.39 -7.02 -11.51
C ASN A 107 -12.00 -6.78 -10.91
N ILE A 108 -11.94 -6.65 -9.59
CA ILE A 108 -10.67 -6.48 -8.86
C ILE A 108 -10.06 -7.80 -8.40
N TRP A 109 -10.83 -8.90 -8.49
CA TRP A 109 -10.46 -10.18 -7.89
C TRP A 109 -9.65 -11.09 -8.83
N GLY A 110 -9.49 -10.68 -10.10
CA GLY A 110 -8.86 -11.50 -11.13
C GLY A 110 -9.70 -12.75 -11.47
N ASN A 111 -9.04 -13.78 -11.98
CA ASN A 111 -9.70 -15.00 -12.42
C ASN A 111 -10.00 -16.00 -11.28
N GLN A 112 -9.46 -15.74 -10.07
CA GLN A 112 -9.56 -16.62 -8.91
C GLN A 112 -9.90 -15.85 -7.63
N PRO A 113 -11.16 -15.41 -7.45
CA PRO A 113 -11.55 -14.54 -6.31
C PRO A 113 -11.20 -15.11 -4.95
N HIS A 114 -11.38 -16.42 -4.72
CA HIS A 114 -11.06 -17.06 -3.46
C HIS A 114 -9.56 -16.99 -3.12
N LEU A 115 -8.70 -17.15 -4.13
CA LEU A 115 -7.25 -17.02 -3.96
C LEU A 115 -6.85 -15.56 -3.74
N ALA A 116 -7.48 -14.61 -4.46
CA ALA A 116 -7.27 -13.19 -4.24
C ALA A 116 -7.56 -12.77 -2.79
N MET A 117 -8.66 -13.25 -2.21
CA MET A 117 -9.01 -13.02 -0.79
C MET A 117 -7.95 -13.61 0.16
N SER A 118 -7.46 -14.82 -0.14
CA SER A 118 -6.43 -15.46 0.67
C SER A 118 -5.10 -14.69 0.61
N LEU A 119 -4.67 -14.30 -0.59
CA LEU A 119 -3.44 -13.54 -0.81
C LEU A 119 -3.53 -12.12 -0.19
N LEU A 120 -4.69 -11.48 -0.27
CA LEU A 120 -4.96 -10.21 0.42
C LEU A 120 -4.74 -10.35 1.93
N GLY A 121 -5.36 -11.37 2.54
CA GLY A 121 -5.23 -11.65 3.97
C GLY A 121 -3.80 -11.97 4.37
N GLU A 122 -3.12 -12.84 3.60
CA GLU A 122 -1.74 -13.24 3.84
C GLU A 122 -0.78 -12.02 3.75
N MET A 123 -0.91 -11.16 2.74
CA MET A 123 -0.06 -9.99 2.62
C MET A 123 -0.35 -8.95 3.69
N HIS A 124 -1.60 -8.79 4.10
CA HIS A 124 -1.98 -7.82 5.13
C HIS A 124 -1.41 -8.20 6.50
N SER A 125 -1.48 -9.46 6.89
CA SER A 125 -1.07 -9.93 8.22
C SER A 125 0.34 -10.52 8.29
N GLY A 126 0.88 -10.99 7.16
CA GLY A 126 2.16 -11.70 7.07
C GLY A 126 3.33 -10.84 6.59
N PHE A 127 4.41 -11.53 6.18
CA PHE A 127 5.64 -10.93 5.65
C PHE A 127 6.29 -9.92 6.61
N SER A 128 6.17 -10.16 7.92
CA SER A 128 6.58 -9.20 8.94
C SER A 128 8.10 -8.97 8.97
N ALA A 129 8.90 -10.00 8.79
CA ALA A 129 10.35 -9.87 8.77
C ALA A 129 10.82 -9.09 7.52
N LEU A 130 10.32 -9.44 6.34
CA LEU A 130 10.62 -8.71 5.11
C LEU A 130 10.17 -7.24 5.20
N ARG A 131 9.00 -6.99 5.76
CA ARG A 131 8.47 -5.62 5.90
C ARG A 131 9.29 -4.77 6.85
N ASN A 132 9.80 -5.35 7.93
CA ASN A 132 10.59 -4.64 8.93
C ASN A 132 12.05 -4.43 8.50
N GLU A 133 12.66 -5.44 7.87
CA GLU A 133 14.07 -5.38 7.49
C GLU A 133 14.32 -4.67 6.16
N MET A 134 13.31 -4.67 5.28
CA MET A 134 13.32 -4.00 3.98
C MET A 134 12.19 -2.96 3.91
N PRO A 135 12.20 -1.85 4.69
CA PRO A 135 11.20 -0.80 4.55
C PRO A 135 11.21 -0.23 3.12
N MET A 136 10.08 0.25 2.64
CA MET A 136 10.00 0.82 1.29
C MET A 136 10.74 2.17 1.25
N ASN A 137 11.72 2.28 0.35
CA ASN A 137 12.44 3.52 0.07
C ASN A 137 12.76 3.56 -1.44
N ILE A 138 11.85 4.12 -2.22
CA ILE A 138 11.88 4.04 -3.69
C ILE A 138 13.11 4.73 -4.28
N ARG A 139 13.56 5.81 -3.66
CA ARG A 139 14.70 6.63 -4.13
C ARG A 139 16.06 5.96 -3.90
N ALA A 140 16.17 5.15 -2.85
CA ALA A 140 17.43 4.64 -2.38
C ALA A 140 17.81 3.28 -2.98
N ARG A 141 19.11 2.96 -2.90
CA ARG A 141 19.66 1.62 -3.05
C ARG A 141 20.44 1.33 -1.79
N ARG A 142 20.06 0.29 -1.06
CA ARG A 142 20.56 0.08 0.31
C ARG A 142 20.93 -1.38 0.54
N LYS A 143 22.04 -1.59 1.22
CA LYS A 143 22.56 -2.91 1.59
C LYS A 143 22.15 -3.26 3.01
N ILE A 144 21.61 -4.46 3.19
CA ILE A 144 21.29 -5.07 4.48
C ILE A 144 21.87 -6.47 4.57
N ALA A 145 21.86 -7.05 5.76
CA ALA A 145 22.08 -8.47 5.99
C ALA A 145 20.75 -9.11 6.39
N PRO A 146 19.97 -9.66 5.44
CA PRO A 146 18.63 -10.17 5.73
C PRO A 146 18.70 -11.37 6.68
N SER A 147 17.81 -11.40 7.66
CA SER A 147 17.67 -12.54 8.57
C SER A 147 17.06 -13.77 7.89
N PRO A 148 17.23 -14.98 8.44
CA PRO A 148 16.54 -16.16 7.93
C PRO A 148 15.02 -16.01 7.83
N PRO A 149 14.30 -15.39 8.79
CA PRO A 149 12.88 -15.07 8.63
C PRO A 149 12.57 -14.15 7.43
N CYS A 150 13.40 -13.13 7.18
CA CYS A 150 13.24 -12.24 6.03
C CYS A 150 13.41 -13.01 4.70
N LEU A 151 14.39 -13.89 4.62
CA LEU A 151 14.59 -14.76 3.45
C LEU A 151 13.47 -15.77 3.28
N SER A 152 12.89 -16.26 4.38
CA SER A 152 11.70 -17.12 4.33
C SER A 152 10.47 -16.39 3.78
N ASP A 153 10.24 -15.14 4.20
CA ASP A 153 9.18 -14.29 3.66
C ASP A 153 9.39 -14.04 2.16
N LEU A 154 10.63 -13.78 1.74
CA LEU A 154 10.99 -13.61 0.33
C LEU A 154 10.71 -14.89 -0.48
N ALA A 155 11.16 -16.04 0.02
CA ALA A 155 10.89 -17.32 -0.63
C ALA A 155 9.39 -17.62 -0.77
N ARG A 156 8.58 -17.24 0.23
CA ARG A 156 7.13 -17.33 0.15
C ARG A 156 6.56 -16.43 -0.95
N PHE A 157 7.02 -15.19 -1.06
CA PHE A 157 6.63 -14.29 -2.13
C PHE A 157 6.98 -14.86 -3.51
N GLU A 158 8.18 -15.37 -3.69
CA GLU A 158 8.64 -15.98 -4.94
C GLU A 158 7.82 -17.22 -5.32
N ALA A 159 7.41 -18.03 -4.32
CA ALA A 159 6.52 -19.16 -4.54
C ALA A 159 5.14 -18.71 -5.03
N ILE A 160 4.58 -17.62 -4.48
CA ILE A 160 3.30 -17.04 -4.94
C ILE A 160 3.41 -16.60 -6.39
N VAL A 161 4.48 -15.89 -6.76
CA VAL A 161 4.71 -15.43 -8.14
C VAL A 161 4.84 -16.62 -9.09
N THR A 162 5.65 -17.62 -8.71
CA THR A 162 5.87 -18.83 -9.52
C THR A 162 4.59 -19.59 -9.76
N GLU A 163 3.77 -19.77 -8.73
CA GLU A 163 2.49 -20.48 -8.85
C GLU A 163 1.48 -19.68 -9.68
N GLY A 164 1.40 -18.36 -9.47
CA GLY A 164 0.55 -17.48 -10.29
C GLY A 164 0.88 -17.60 -11.78
N PHE A 165 2.16 -17.57 -12.13
CA PHE A 165 2.60 -17.66 -13.53
C PHE A 165 2.44 -19.06 -14.13
N LYS A 166 2.56 -20.12 -13.34
CA LYS A 166 2.22 -21.48 -13.80
C LYS A 166 0.76 -21.61 -14.20
N GLN A 167 -0.13 -20.97 -13.45
CA GLN A 167 -1.58 -21.07 -13.68
C GLN A 167 -2.08 -20.11 -14.76
N ASN A 168 -1.50 -18.91 -14.86
CA ASN A 168 -2.03 -17.81 -15.67
C ASN A 168 -1.08 -17.38 -16.82
N GLY A 169 0.11 -17.96 -16.91
CA GLY A 169 1.16 -17.54 -17.86
C GLY A 169 1.92 -16.31 -17.38
N SER A 170 3.18 -16.17 -17.78
CA SER A 170 4.06 -15.03 -17.40
C SER A 170 3.67 -13.72 -18.07
N GLU A 171 2.80 -13.74 -19.07
CA GLU A 171 2.24 -12.55 -19.70
C GLU A 171 1.12 -11.91 -18.84
N GLY A 172 0.57 -12.66 -17.88
CA GLY A 172 -0.44 -12.19 -16.93
C GLY A 172 0.15 -11.53 -15.68
N TYR A 173 -0.70 -11.21 -14.72
CA TYR A 173 -0.38 -10.86 -13.34
C TYR A 173 -0.60 -12.08 -12.43
N LEU A 174 -0.53 -11.92 -11.09
CA LEU A 174 -0.62 -13.06 -10.17
C LEU A 174 -1.86 -13.93 -10.38
N LEU A 175 -2.99 -13.31 -10.75
CA LEU A 175 -4.27 -13.99 -10.97
C LEU A 175 -4.83 -13.78 -12.39
N GLY A 176 -3.93 -13.66 -13.37
CA GLY A 176 -4.25 -13.44 -14.78
C GLY A 176 -4.31 -11.95 -15.13
N GLU A 177 -5.37 -11.27 -14.74
CA GLU A 177 -5.50 -9.83 -14.87
C GLU A 177 -4.93 -9.12 -13.62
N PHE A 178 -4.63 -7.81 -13.77
CA PHE A 178 -4.23 -6.99 -12.62
C PHE A 178 -5.35 -6.97 -11.59
N SER A 179 -5.02 -7.28 -10.35
CA SER A 179 -5.98 -7.57 -9.31
C SER A 179 -5.60 -6.97 -7.96
N ILE A 180 -6.48 -7.09 -6.98
CA ILE A 180 -6.22 -6.69 -5.59
C ILE A 180 -4.99 -7.41 -5.01
N ALA A 181 -4.68 -8.63 -5.47
CA ALA A 181 -3.46 -9.32 -5.05
C ALA A 181 -2.22 -8.53 -5.49
N ASP A 182 -2.15 -8.10 -6.75
CA ASP A 182 -1.03 -7.29 -7.27
C ASP A 182 -0.92 -5.96 -6.54
N VAL A 183 -2.06 -5.30 -6.24
CA VAL A 183 -2.11 -4.07 -5.45
C VAL A 183 -1.47 -4.26 -4.08
N PHE A 184 -1.81 -5.34 -3.38
CA PHE A 184 -1.32 -5.56 -2.01
C PHE A 184 0.13 -6.02 -1.95
N PHE A 185 0.60 -6.72 -2.99
CA PHE A 185 2.01 -7.11 -3.12
C PHE A 185 2.89 -6.00 -3.75
N ALA A 186 2.34 -4.94 -4.34
CA ALA A 186 3.08 -3.86 -4.97
C ALA A 186 4.23 -3.26 -4.10
N PRO A 187 4.07 -3.04 -2.78
CA PRO A 187 5.17 -2.55 -1.95
C PRO A 187 6.40 -3.47 -1.94
N ILE A 188 6.24 -4.80 -2.08
CA ILE A 188 7.38 -5.73 -2.11
C ILE A 188 8.24 -5.45 -3.35
N ILE A 189 7.66 -5.07 -4.47
CA ILE A 189 8.40 -4.74 -5.68
C ILE A 189 9.43 -3.63 -5.42
N PHE A 190 9.01 -2.52 -4.82
CA PHE A 190 9.92 -1.41 -4.50
C PHE A 190 10.95 -1.81 -3.45
N ARG A 191 10.58 -2.61 -2.43
CA ARG A 191 11.52 -3.14 -1.45
C ARG A 191 12.62 -3.95 -2.12
N LEU A 192 12.29 -4.87 -3.03
CA LEU A 192 13.25 -5.68 -3.74
C LEU A 192 14.18 -4.84 -4.65
N ILE A 193 13.65 -3.79 -5.27
CA ILE A 193 14.46 -2.85 -6.06
C ILE A 193 15.47 -2.11 -5.18
N THR A 194 15.07 -1.72 -3.98
CA THR A 194 15.93 -1.01 -3.04
C THR A 194 17.04 -1.90 -2.50
N TYR A 195 16.73 -3.15 -2.14
CA TYR A 195 17.62 -3.97 -1.32
C TYR A 195 18.25 -5.17 -2.03
N ALA A 196 17.56 -5.85 -2.96
CA ALA A 196 17.99 -7.15 -3.43
C ALA A 196 19.37 -7.13 -4.06
N LYS A 197 19.58 -6.31 -5.10
CA LYS A 197 20.88 -6.22 -5.78
C LYS A 197 21.98 -5.71 -4.85
N ALA A 198 21.70 -4.71 -4.04
CA ALA A 198 22.67 -4.12 -3.13
C ALA A 198 23.11 -5.08 -2.00
N SER A 199 22.25 -6.04 -1.65
CA SER A 199 22.47 -7.04 -0.59
C SER A 199 22.91 -8.41 -1.12
N ASP A 200 23.23 -8.52 -2.41
CA ASP A 200 23.62 -9.76 -3.07
C ASP A 200 22.56 -10.89 -2.95
N ILE A 201 21.26 -10.49 -2.92
CA ILE A 201 20.12 -11.42 -2.90
C ILE A 201 19.77 -11.77 -4.34
N GLU A 202 19.93 -13.06 -4.67
CA GLU A 202 19.52 -13.59 -5.98
C GLU A 202 18.00 -13.85 -5.99
N LEU A 203 17.31 -13.27 -6.99
CA LEU A 203 15.87 -13.44 -7.21
C LEU A 203 15.64 -14.46 -8.32
N GLN A 204 14.56 -15.25 -8.16
CA GLN A 204 14.14 -16.20 -9.20
C GLN A 204 13.71 -15.46 -10.48
N SER A 205 13.91 -16.10 -11.63
CA SER A 205 13.61 -15.52 -12.95
C SER A 205 12.14 -15.06 -13.06
N MET A 206 11.20 -15.82 -12.50
CA MET A 206 9.77 -15.43 -12.52
C MET A 206 9.52 -14.19 -11.70
N THR A 207 10.20 -14.04 -10.57
CA THR A 207 10.13 -12.83 -9.73
C THR A 207 10.66 -11.61 -10.48
N LEU A 208 11.76 -11.75 -11.21
CA LEU A 208 12.31 -10.66 -12.03
C LEU A 208 11.33 -10.24 -13.15
N ILE A 209 10.67 -11.19 -13.81
CA ILE A 209 9.64 -10.91 -14.82
C ILE A 209 8.46 -10.17 -14.17
N TYR A 210 7.99 -10.63 -13.01
CA TYR A 210 6.90 -9.98 -12.29
C TYR A 210 7.25 -8.55 -11.85
N ILE A 211 8.47 -8.32 -11.35
CA ILE A 211 8.96 -6.97 -11.01
C ILE A 211 8.89 -6.04 -12.23
N GLN A 212 9.41 -6.50 -13.38
CA GLN A 212 9.39 -5.70 -14.62
C GLN A 212 7.95 -5.37 -15.04
N LYS A 213 7.06 -6.35 -14.95
CA LYS A 213 5.65 -6.18 -15.30
C LYS A 213 4.94 -5.20 -14.37
N MET A 214 5.13 -5.31 -13.07
CA MET A 214 4.58 -4.38 -12.10
C MET A 214 5.09 -2.95 -12.31
N LEU A 215 6.38 -2.78 -12.58
CA LEU A 215 6.96 -1.46 -12.87
C LEU A 215 6.48 -0.86 -14.20
N ALA A 216 6.09 -1.68 -15.17
CA ALA A 216 5.51 -1.23 -16.43
C ALA A 216 4.04 -0.81 -16.29
N HIS A 217 3.36 -1.15 -15.19
CA HIS A 217 1.98 -0.75 -14.96
C HIS A 217 1.87 0.77 -14.81
N PRO A 218 0.97 1.48 -15.55
CA PRO A 218 0.92 2.95 -15.56
C PRO A 218 0.77 3.59 -14.17
N SER A 219 -0.05 2.97 -13.30
CA SER A 219 -0.24 3.48 -11.94
C SER A 219 1.01 3.33 -11.07
N MET A 220 1.79 2.24 -11.24
CA MET A 220 3.06 2.06 -10.55
C MET A 220 4.09 3.09 -11.01
N GLN A 221 4.15 3.38 -12.31
CA GLN A 221 5.01 4.42 -12.86
C GLN A 221 4.65 5.81 -12.31
N THR A 222 3.36 6.14 -12.28
CA THR A 222 2.89 7.41 -11.72
C THR A 222 3.29 7.57 -10.25
N TRP A 223 3.05 6.53 -9.42
CA TRP A 223 3.47 6.56 -8.02
C TRP A 223 4.97 6.73 -7.87
N GLN A 224 5.75 5.94 -8.61
CA GLN A 224 7.22 6.00 -8.58
C GLN A 224 7.75 7.37 -8.98
N GLN A 225 7.25 7.95 -10.07
CA GLN A 225 7.66 9.28 -10.52
C GLN A 225 7.41 10.34 -9.45
N GLN A 226 6.25 10.30 -8.80
CA GLN A 226 5.92 11.23 -7.72
C GLN A 226 6.80 10.99 -6.48
N ALA A 227 7.05 9.74 -6.10
CA ALA A 227 7.94 9.40 -4.99
C ALA A 227 9.37 9.93 -5.21
N LEU A 228 9.87 9.89 -6.45
CA LEU A 228 11.21 10.39 -6.81
C LEU A 228 11.35 11.91 -6.68
N THR A 229 10.25 12.66 -6.67
CA THR A 229 10.27 14.13 -6.47
C THR A 229 10.25 14.53 -5.00
N GLU A 230 9.92 13.63 -4.09
CA GLU A 230 9.93 13.92 -2.66
C GLU A 230 11.35 14.08 -2.12
N THR A 231 11.54 15.02 -1.19
CA THR A 231 12.84 15.30 -0.56
C THR A 231 12.87 14.96 0.92
N ASP A 232 11.73 14.75 1.54
CA ASP A 232 11.65 14.40 2.96
C ASP A 232 12.37 13.06 3.24
N ILE A 233 12.97 12.94 4.41
CA ILE A 233 13.62 11.73 4.90
C ILE A 233 12.85 11.24 6.13
N VAL A 234 12.45 9.97 6.10
CA VAL A 234 11.84 9.25 7.21
C VAL A 234 12.90 8.31 7.77
N ILE A 235 13.52 8.70 8.87
CA ILE A 235 14.71 8.00 9.43
C ILE A 235 14.37 6.55 9.81
N GLU A 236 13.17 6.30 10.25
CA GLU A 236 12.67 4.96 10.62
C GLU A 236 12.65 3.99 9.43
N ASP A 237 12.56 4.51 8.20
CA ASP A 237 12.54 3.73 6.97
C ASP A 237 13.89 3.76 6.20
N GLU A 238 14.96 4.31 6.80
CA GLU A 238 16.32 4.36 6.24
C GLU A 238 17.17 3.16 6.70
N ALA A 239 16.65 1.92 6.57
CA ALA A 239 17.34 0.72 6.99
C ALA A 239 18.59 0.43 6.15
N GLY A 240 19.63 -0.15 6.80
CA GLY A 240 20.86 -0.57 6.13
C GLY A 240 21.80 0.57 5.76
N ILE A 241 22.70 0.30 4.81
CA ILE A 241 23.73 1.24 4.34
C ILE A 241 23.40 1.64 2.91
N GLU A 242 23.42 2.94 2.63
CA GLU A 242 23.22 3.43 1.26
C GLU A 242 24.38 3.00 0.35
N VAL A 243 24.04 2.55 -0.85
CA VAL A 243 25.00 2.13 -1.87
C VAL A 243 24.91 3.13 -3.03
N VAL A 244 26.02 3.75 -3.36
CA VAL A 244 26.14 4.73 -4.45
C VAL A 244 26.26 4.01 -5.80
#